data_6d520167bd81ded3d5df5bb668ae3fd9
#
_entry.id   6d520167bd81ded3d5df5bb668ae3fd9
#
_cell.length_a   1.000
_cell.length_b   1.000
_cell.length_c   1.000
_cell.angle_alpha   90.00
_cell.angle_beta   90.00
_cell.angle_gamma   90.00
#
_symmetry.space_group_name_H-M   'P 1'
#
loop_
_entity.id
_entity.type
_entity.pdbx_description
1 polymer ?
#
loop_
_entity_poly.entity_id
_entity_poly.type
_entity_poly.pdbx_seq_one_letter_code
_entity_poly.pdbx_strand_id
1 'polypeptide(L)'
;MYFRGTTFSKRVSVLLAVALLVGVECMAQKHNVLTAKEKADGWELLFDGKTLNGWRDYNGKTLTEPWHVVDGCIQAKGDGSDASGYMVTDREFENFILSWDWKLSKGGNSGMLYHVVERPQYAVPYITGPEYQLIDEPNFPEKLEEWQKTGADYAMHVPDKSKMNVRPYGEWNNSRIVFDNGHVEHWLNGKKILEFEAWTDEWHKLKNSGKWATAPEYGLAHKGVICLQDHGYPASFRNIKIKQLPRKSGKQVTLFNGKNLDGWDAYGTERWYVEDGLLVCESGPDKQYGYLATRNYYDDFDLTLEFKQEADGNSGVFIRSFVEEGAKVNGWQVEVAPKGYDTGGIYESYGRGWLIQIPDERENILKEGEWNTMRIRVKGDNVQTWLNGEQMVNINDAKIGAGKGRIALQIHDGGGIKVVWRNLKLTTL
;
A
#
# COMPACT_ATOMS: atom_id res chain seq x y z
N MET A 1 12.16 -88.67 69.50
CA MET A 1 13.16 -87.88 68.78
C MET A 1 12.47 -86.64 68.27
N TYR A 2 12.85 -85.46 68.76
CA TYR A 2 12.18 -84.19 68.52
C TYR A 2 12.65 -83.61 67.19
N PHE A 3 11.70 -83.11 66.35
CA PHE A 3 12.00 -82.14 65.31
C PHE A 3 11.07 -80.90 65.50
N ARG A 4 11.74 -79.80 65.73
CA ARG A 4 11.10 -78.47 65.80
C ARG A 4 10.83 -77.95 64.40
N GLY A 5 9.60 -77.53 64.14
CA GLY A 5 9.24 -76.82 62.96
C GLY A 5 9.39 -75.30 63.14
N THR A 6 10.06 -74.66 62.23
CA THR A 6 10.19 -73.18 62.14
C THR A 6 9.13 -72.61 61.19
N THR A 7 8.26 -71.75 61.73
CA THR A 7 7.26 -70.98 60.96
C THR A 7 7.88 -69.82 60.27
N PHE A 8 7.83 -69.80 58.94
CA PHE A 8 8.15 -68.62 58.09
C PHE A 8 6.91 -67.74 57.95
N SER A 9 6.94 -66.53 58.53
CA SER A 9 5.95 -65.44 58.30
C SER A 9 6.24 -64.77 56.96
N LYS A 10 5.30 -64.90 55.99
CA LYS A 10 5.33 -64.15 54.79
C LYS A 10 4.69 -62.76 55.04
N ARG A 11 5.51 -61.68 55.05
CA ARG A 11 5.02 -60.33 54.97
C ARG A 11 4.69 -60.03 53.52
N VAL A 12 3.41 -59.80 53.22
CA VAL A 12 2.95 -59.33 51.98
C VAL A 12 3.06 -57.77 52.00
N SER A 13 3.99 -57.24 51.26
CA SER A 13 4.12 -55.83 51.08
C SER A 13 3.16 -55.39 49.91
N VAL A 14 2.08 -54.67 50.23
CA VAL A 14 1.17 -54.08 49.26
C VAL A 14 1.81 -52.74 48.80
N LEU A 15 2.38 -52.74 47.61
CA LEU A 15 2.78 -51.52 46.91
C LEU A 15 1.53 -50.84 46.34
N LEU A 16 1.11 -49.75 46.97
CA LEU A 16 0.11 -48.79 46.35
C LEU A 16 0.82 -48.02 45.23
N ALA A 17 0.57 -48.37 44.00
CA ALA A 17 0.90 -47.55 42.84
C ALA A 17 -0.11 -46.43 42.74
N VAL A 18 0.22 -45.24 43.21
CA VAL A 18 -0.52 -44.00 42.91
C VAL A 18 -0.19 -43.61 41.48
N ALA A 19 -1.07 -43.93 40.54
CA ALA A 19 -1.02 -43.41 39.18
C ALA A 19 -1.45 -41.94 39.23
N LEU A 20 -0.52 -41.02 39.17
CA LEU A 20 -0.77 -39.60 38.83
C LEU A 20 -1.22 -39.57 37.38
N LEU A 21 -2.53 -39.54 37.17
CA LEU A 21 -3.13 -39.09 35.91
C LEU A 21 -2.87 -37.58 35.79
N VAL A 22 -1.75 -37.23 35.17
CA VAL A 22 -1.58 -35.87 34.63
C VAL A 22 -2.53 -35.76 33.44
N GLY A 23 -3.72 -35.28 33.70
CA GLY A 23 -4.65 -34.87 32.67
C GLY A 23 -4.02 -33.73 31.87
N VAL A 24 -3.42 -34.04 30.74
CA VAL A 24 -3.15 -33.03 29.72
C VAL A 24 -4.52 -32.60 29.19
N GLU A 25 -5.12 -31.60 29.84
CA GLU A 25 -6.20 -30.87 29.23
C GLU A 25 -5.63 -30.31 27.93
N CYS A 26 -5.98 -30.93 26.81
CA CYS A 26 -5.84 -30.34 25.48
C CYS A 26 -6.73 -29.11 25.47
N MET A 27 -6.21 -27.98 25.97
CA MET A 27 -6.91 -26.72 25.87
C MET A 27 -7.13 -26.48 24.39
N ALA A 28 -8.38 -26.61 23.92
CA ALA A 28 -8.77 -26.27 22.57
C ALA A 28 -8.22 -24.86 22.31
N GLN A 29 -7.37 -24.74 21.32
CA GLN A 29 -6.73 -23.47 21.01
C GLN A 29 -7.82 -22.44 20.71
N LYS A 30 -7.97 -21.46 21.59
CA LYS A 30 -8.94 -20.37 21.38
C LYS A 30 -8.51 -19.58 20.16
N HIS A 31 -9.39 -19.50 19.17
CA HIS A 31 -9.20 -18.67 17.98
C HIS A 31 -9.65 -17.25 18.23
N ASN A 32 -9.14 -16.31 17.45
CA ASN A 32 -9.46 -14.87 17.51
C ASN A 32 -9.17 -14.26 18.88
N VAL A 33 -8.09 -14.70 19.52
CA VAL A 33 -7.65 -14.19 20.81
C VAL A 33 -6.14 -13.97 20.77
N LEU A 34 -5.70 -12.80 21.21
CA LEU A 34 -4.29 -12.50 21.36
C LEU A 34 -3.75 -13.08 22.67
N THR A 35 -2.62 -13.72 22.60
CA THR A 35 -1.83 -14.10 23.80
C THR A 35 -1.35 -12.86 24.54
N ALA A 36 -0.98 -13.01 25.83
CA ALA A 36 -0.41 -11.91 26.60
C ALA A 36 0.86 -11.34 25.93
N LYS A 37 1.69 -12.22 25.34
CA LYS A 37 2.88 -11.82 24.60
C LYS A 37 2.53 -11.01 23.36
N GLU A 38 1.58 -11.43 22.54
CA GLU A 38 1.16 -10.69 21.34
C GLU A 38 0.61 -9.30 21.69
N LYS A 39 -0.18 -9.20 22.77
CA LYS A 39 -0.65 -7.90 23.25
C LYS A 39 0.50 -6.98 23.64
N ALA A 40 1.48 -7.50 24.39
CA ALA A 40 2.66 -6.76 24.80
C ALA A 40 3.55 -6.36 23.61
N ASP A 41 3.60 -7.19 22.56
CA ASP A 41 4.33 -6.96 21.32
C ASP A 41 3.60 -5.99 20.34
N GLY A 42 2.41 -5.49 20.70
CA GLY A 42 1.65 -4.52 19.91
C GLY A 42 0.79 -5.13 18.78
N TRP A 43 0.44 -6.42 18.88
CA TRP A 43 -0.54 -7.01 17.97
C TRP A 43 -1.96 -6.58 18.32
N GLU A 44 -2.79 -6.41 17.32
CA GLU A 44 -4.22 -6.17 17.41
C GLU A 44 -5.00 -7.16 16.53
N LEU A 45 -6.22 -7.52 16.95
CA LEU A 45 -7.11 -8.34 16.14
C LEU A 45 -7.87 -7.45 15.15
N LEU A 46 -7.93 -7.89 13.90
CA LEU A 46 -8.82 -7.32 12.89
C LEU A 46 -10.18 -8.06 12.83
N PHE A 47 -10.30 -9.19 13.55
CA PHE A 47 -11.54 -9.95 13.66
C PHE A 47 -11.67 -10.55 15.06
N ASP A 48 -12.81 -10.34 15.69
CA ASP A 48 -13.11 -10.75 17.06
C ASP A 48 -13.73 -12.17 17.17
N GLY A 49 -13.97 -12.83 16.04
CA GLY A 49 -14.62 -14.14 15.97
C GLY A 49 -16.15 -14.09 16.06
N LYS A 50 -16.76 -12.92 16.12
CA LYS A 50 -18.20 -12.77 16.37
C LYS A 50 -18.90 -11.78 15.44
N THR A 51 -18.22 -10.68 15.10
CA THR A 51 -18.81 -9.57 14.34
C THR A 51 -17.88 -9.17 13.19
N LEU A 52 -18.44 -8.51 12.19
CA LEU A 52 -17.67 -7.88 11.11
C LEU A 52 -17.35 -6.40 11.41
N ASN A 53 -17.41 -5.99 12.69
CA ASN A 53 -17.01 -4.65 13.09
C ASN A 53 -15.57 -4.35 12.66
N GLY A 54 -15.32 -3.19 12.07
CA GLY A 54 -14.03 -2.81 11.50
C GLY A 54 -13.83 -3.25 10.05
N TRP A 55 -14.86 -3.83 9.44
CA TRP A 55 -14.91 -4.24 8.04
C TRP A 55 -16.13 -3.65 7.32
N ARG A 56 -15.99 -3.38 6.04
CA ARG A 56 -17.03 -2.88 5.14
C ARG A 56 -16.78 -3.32 3.70
N ASP A 57 -17.74 -3.12 2.83
CA ASP A 57 -17.53 -3.33 1.41
C ASP A 57 -16.55 -2.29 0.82
N TYR A 58 -15.87 -2.70 -0.22
CA TYR A 58 -14.98 -1.84 -1.00
C TYR A 58 -15.74 -0.62 -1.57
N ASN A 59 -15.09 0.53 -1.64
CA ASN A 59 -15.67 1.84 -2.03
C ASN A 59 -16.78 2.34 -1.09
N GLY A 60 -16.66 2.08 0.21
CA GLY A 60 -17.52 2.65 1.24
C GLY A 60 -18.94 2.09 1.26
N LYS A 61 -19.21 1.00 0.56
CA LYS A 61 -20.51 0.34 0.58
C LYS A 61 -20.76 -0.34 1.92
N THR A 62 -22.01 -0.41 2.33
CA THR A 62 -22.43 -1.24 3.46
C THR A 62 -22.20 -2.69 3.13
N LEU A 63 -21.74 -3.50 4.11
CA LEU A 63 -21.55 -4.93 3.94
C LEU A 63 -22.80 -5.57 3.34
N THR A 64 -22.63 -6.16 2.18
CA THR A 64 -23.63 -6.92 1.47
C THR A 64 -23.47 -8.42 1.72
N GLU A 65 -24.43 -9.20 1.30
CA GLU A 65 -24.64 -10.62 1.59
C GLU A 65 -23.47 -11.62 1.40
N PRO A 66 -22.35 -11.38 0.67
CA PRO A 66 -21.37 -12.45 0.45
C PRO A 66 -20.53 -12.78 1.69
N TRP A 67 -20.45 -11.90 2.68
CA TRP A 67 -19.63 -12.07 3.87
C TRP A 67 -20.47 -12.27 5.14
N HIS A 68 -20.17 -13.32 5.90
CA HIS A 68 -20.85 -13.61 7.16
C HIS A 68 -19.91 -14.28 8.16
N VAL A 69 -20.34 -14.31 9.42
CA VAL A 69 -19.59 -14.98 10.48
C VAL A 69 -20.24 -16.35 10.76
N VAL A 70 -19.45 -17.42 10.58
CA VAL A 70 -19.85 -18.80 10.87
C VAL A 70 -18.77 -19.47 11.70
N ASP A 71 -19.13 -20.09 12.81
CA ASP A 71 -18.22 -20.86 13.67
C ASP A 71 -16.93 -20.11 14.03
N GLY A 72 -17.05 -18.81 14.33
CA GLY A 72 -15.91 -17.98 14.68
C GLY A 72 -14.98 -17.64 13.50
N CYS A 73 -15.46 -17.76 12.26
CA CYS A 73 -14.72 -17.43 11.05
C CYS A 73 -15.46 -16.40 10.23
N ILE A 74 -14.75 -15.49 9.58
CA ILE A 74 -15.26 -14.76 8.42
C ILE A 74 -15.32 -15.75 7.27
N GLN A 75 -16.46 -15.85 6.62
CA GLN A 75 -16.66 -16.76 5.50
C GLN A 75 -17.20 -16.02 4.28
N ALA A 76 -16.53 -16.19 3.14
CA ALA A 76 -17.08 -15.87 1.83
C ALA A 76 -18.12 -16.93 1.46
N LYS A 77 -19.29 -16.50 0.98
CA LYS A 77 -20.40 -17.40 0.63
C LYS A 77 -20.06 -18.30 -0.56
N GLY A 78 -19.36 -17.73 -1.55
CA GLY A 78 -18.96 -18.47 -2.76
C GLY A 78 -20.19 -18.86 -3.59
N ASP A 79 -20.86 -17.90 -4.17
CA ASP A 79 -22.04 -18.12 -5.00
C ASP A 79 -21.72 -18.46 -6.46
N GLY A 80 -20.44 -18.63 -6.81
CA GLY A 80 -19.94 -18.90 -8.15
C GLY A 80 -19.77 -17.67 -9.04
N SER A 81 -19.87 -16.47 -8.49
CA SER A 81 -19.70 -15.19 -9.21
C SER A 81 -18.39 -14.50 -8.80
N ASP A 82 -17.54 -14.15 -9.75
CA ASP A 82 -16.33 -13.34 -9.52
C ASP A 82 -16.63 -11.92 -9.02
N ALA A 83 -17.88 -11.50 -9.09
CA ALA A 83 -18.31 -10.14 -8.73
C ALA A 83 -18.86 -10.05 -7.29
N SER A 84 -18.81 -11.11 -6.51
CA SER A 84 -19.58 -11.19 -5.28
C SER A 84 -19.06 -10.39 -4.12
N GLY A 85 -17.83 -9.89 -4.16
CA GLY A 85 -17.50 -8.86 -3.22
C GLY A 85 -16.08 -8.85 -2.68
N TYR A 86 -15.75 -7.66 -2.29
CA TYR A 86 -14.49 -7.35 -1.64
C TYR A 86 -14.80 -6.68 -0.31
N MET A 87 -14.31 -7.27 0.76
CA MET A 87 -14.47 -6.72 2.11
C MET A 87 -13.15 -6.10 2.57
N VAL A 88 -13.21 -4.83 2.97
CA VAL A 88 -12.03 -4.06 3.36
C VAL A 88 -12.09 -3.62 4.81
N THR A 89 -10.93 -3.38 5.42
CA THR A 89 -10.85 -2.78 6.76
C THR A 89 -11.30 -1.32 6.73
N ASP A 90 -11.92 -0.84 7.83
CA ASP A 90 -12.27 0.57 8.00
C ASP A 90 -11.02 1.48 8.08
N ARG A 91 -9.89 0.91 8.54
CA ARG A 91 -8.63 1.60 8.74
C ARG A 91 -7.61 1.21 7.69
N GLU A 92 -6.72 2.15 7.38
CA GLU A 92 -5.56 1.93 6.52
C GLU A 92 -4.32 1.57 7.34
N PHE A 93 -3.45 0.79 6.74
CA PHE A 93 -2.18 0.36 7.31
C PHE A 93 -1.03 0.69 6.35
N GLU A 94 0.11 1.09 6.91
CA GLU A 94 1.30 1.46 6.15
C GLU A 94 2.37 0.38 6.24
N ASN A 95 3.04 0.27 7.36
CA ASN A 95 4.05 -0.75 7.62
C ASN A 95 3.48 -1.71 8.67
N PHE A 96 3.52 -2.99 8.39
CA PHE A 96 2.85 -3.98 9.25
C PHE A 96 3.39 -5.39 9.11
N ILE A 97 3.04 -6.21 10.10
CA ILE A 97 3.02 -7.66 9.99
C ILE A 97 1.55 -8.08 10.08
N LEU A 98 0.99 -8.63 9.01
CA LEU A 98 -0.36 -9.19 8.96
C LEU A 98 -0.27 -10.70 9.01
N SER A 99 -1.05 -11.35 9.88
CA SER A 99 -1.12 -12.82 9.96
C SER A 99 -2.56 -13.27 10.04
N TRP A 100 -2.89 -14.34 9.32
CA TRP A 100 -4.23 -14.91 9.31
C TRP A 100 -4.20 -16.41 9.07
N ASP A 101 -5.23 -17.13 9.53
CA ASP A 101 -5.51 -18.48 9.12
C ASP A 101 -6.58 -18.48 8.04
N TRP A 102 -6.44 -19.35 7.06
CA TRP A 102 -7.39 -19.50 5.95
C TRP A 102 -7.62 -20.97 5.58
N LYS A 103 -8.80 -21.21 5.02
CA LYS A 103 -9.23 -22.53 4.54
C LYS A 103 -10.11 -22.35 3.32
N LEU A 104 -9.81 -23.05 2.23
CA LEU A 104 -10.55 -23.01 0.98
C LEU A 104 -11.44 -24.25 0.81
N SER A 105 -12.51 -24.11 0.03
CA SER A 105 -13.25 -25.22 -0.55
C SER A 105 -12.42 -25.90 -1.66
N LYS A 106 -12.89 -27.05 -2.15
CA LYS A 106 -12.28 -27.72 -3.31
C LYS A 106 -12.33 -26.82 -4.54
N GLY A 107 -11.20 -26.66 -5.21
CA GLY A 107 -11.03 -25.74 -6.33
C GLY A 107 -11.18 -24.25 -5.95
N GLY A 108 -11.12 -23.93 -4.67
CA GLY A 108 -11.34 -22.58 -4.16
C GLY A 108 -10.26 -21.60 -4.58
N ASN A 109 -10.69 -20.35 -4.78
CA ASN A 109 -9.86 -19.19 -5.09
C ASN A 109 -10.28 -18.01 -4.22
N SER A 110 -9.31 -17.30 -3.68
CA SER A 110 -9.48 -16.09 -2.86
C SER A 110 -8.15 -15.32 -2.78
N GLY A 111 -8.12 -14.21 -2.07
CA GLY A 111 -6.92 -13.40 -1.89
C GLY A 111 -6.94 -12.54 -0.65
N MET A 112 -5.75 -12.18 -0.17
CA MET A 112 -5.54 -11.14 0.82
C MET A 112 -4.80 -9.99 0.15
N LEU A 113 -5.52 -8.88 -0.11
CA LEU A 113 -4.92 -7.71 -0.73
C LEU A 113 -4.50 -6.70 0.36
N TYR A 114 -3.50 -5.93 0.08
CA TYR A 114 -2.97 -4.91 0.99
C TYR A 114 -2.66 -3.61 0.25
N HIS A 115 -2.54 -2.51 1.00
CA HIS A 115 -2.34 -1.15 0.46
C HIS A 115 -3.37 -0.78 -0.62
N VAL A 116 -4.57 -1.33 -0.51
CA VAL A 116 -5.66 -1.00 -1.44
C VAL A 116 -6.05 0.47 -1.26
N VAL A 117 -6.07 1.21 -2.35
CA VAL A 117 -6.59 2.58 -2.41
C VAL A 117 -7.96 2.56 -3.04
N GLU A 118 -8.92 3.09 -2.33
CA GLU A 118 -10.29 3.21 -2.81
C GLU A 118 -10.46 4.53 -3.57
N ARG A 119 -10.96 4.43 -4.78
CA ARG A 119 -11.34 5.59 -5.61
C ARG A 119 -12.55 5.22 -6.45
N PRO A 120 -13.49 6.16 -6.68
CA PRO A 120 -14.74 5.87 -7.41
C PRO A 120 -14.55 5.27 -8.81
N GLN A 121 -13.45 5.62 -9.50
CA GLN A 121 -13.13 5.10 -10.83
C GLN A 121 -12.61 3.66 -10.82
N TYR A 122 -12.21 3.12 -9.70
CA TYR A 122 -11.71 1.74 -9.59
C TYR A 122 -12.82 0.82 -9.11
N ALA A 123 -13.37 0.03 -10.02
CA ALA A 123 -14.44 -0.91 -9.71
C ALA A 123 -14.01 -2.04 -8.78
N VAL A 124 -12.70 -2.38 -8.77
CA VAL A 124 -12.14 -3.52 -8.07
C VAL A 124 -10.82 -3.16 -7.36
N PRO A 125 -10.54 -3.73 -6.18
CA PRO A 125 -9.39 -3.34 -5.35
C PRO A 125 -8.04 -3.74 -5.93
N TYR A 126 -7.97 -4.81 -6.73
CA TYR A 126 -6.71 -5.30 -7.29
C TYR A 126 -6.09 -4.39 -8.36
N ILE A 127 -6.78 -3.33 -8.77
CA ILE A 127 -6.21 -2.30 -9.65
C ILE A 127 -5.16 -1.46 -8.89
N THR A 128 -5.28 -1.35 -7.57
CA THR A 128 -4.36 -0.57 -6.74
C THR A 128 -3.59 -1.41 -5.73
N GLY A 129 -4.20 -2.45 -5.17
CA GLY A 129 -3.63 -3.25 -4.09
C GLY A 129 -2.96 -4.55 -4.58
N PRO A 130 -1.71 -4.81 -4.21
CA PRO A 130 -1.09 -6.12 -4.39
C PRO A 130 -1.84 -7.21 -3.64
N GLU A 131 -1.77 -8.42 -4.17
CA GLU A 131 -2.52 -9.57 -3.67
C GLU A 131 -1.59 -10.73 -3.27
N TYR A 132 -1.72 -11.20 -2.02
CA TYR A 132 -1.27 -12.53 -1.62
C TYR A 132 -2.29 -13.55 -2.09
N GLN A 133 -1.96 -14.34 -3.11
CA GLN A 133 -2.86 -15.31 -3.74
C GLN A 133 -3.17 -16.49 -2.84
N LEU A 134 -4.42 -16.93 -2.82
CA LEU A 134 -4.93 -18.12 -2.13
C LEU A 134 -5.72 -18.98 -3.11
N ILE A 135 -5.21 -20.17 -3.46
CA ILE A 135 -5.86 -21.05 -4.46
C ILE A 135 -5.62 -22.53 -4.15
N ASP A 136 -6.63 -23.36 -4.36
CA ASP A 136 -6.50 -24.81 -4.32
C ASP A 136 -5.99 -25.33 -5.66
N GLU A 137 -4.68 -25.16 -5.91
CA GLU A 137 -4.02 -25.48 -7.19
C GLU A 137 -4.33 -26.88 -7.74
N PRO A 138 -4.32 -27.97 -6.94
CA PRO A 138 -4.54 -29.31 -7.48
C PRO A 138 -5.94 -29.57 -8.02
N ASN A 139 -6.93 -28.80 -7.56
CA ASN A 139 -8.33 -28.97 -7.93
C ASN A 139 -8.92 -27.79 -8.69
N PHE A 140 -8.12 -26.76 -8.98
CA PHE A 140 -8.57 -25.62 -9.78
C PHE A 140 -8.83 -26.09 -11.23
N PRO A 141 -9.93 -25.69 -11.86
CA PRO A 141 -10.33 -26.24 -13.16
C PRO A 141 -9.39 -25.86 -14.31
N GLU A 142 -8.65 -24.77 -14.18
CA GLU A 142 -7.77 -24.24 -15.20
C GLU A 142 -6.30 -24.52 -14.88
N LYS A 143 -5.46 -24.58 -15.91
CA LYS A 143 -4.02 -24.63 -15.73
C LYS A 143 -3.51 -23.27 -15.23
N LEU A 144 -2.83 -23.30 -14.10
CA LEU A 144 -2.28 -22.11 -13.46
C LEU A 144 -0.83 -21.86 -13.87
N GLU A 145 -0.53 -20.62 -14.18
CA GLU A 145 0.83 -20.13 -14.27
C GLU A 145 1.43 -19.97 -12.84
N GLU A 146 2.74 -19.94 -12.72
CA GLU A 146 3.42 -19.89 -11.41
C GLU A 146 3.04 -18.66 -10.58
N TRP A 147 2.81 -17.56 -11.24
CA TRP A 147 2.41 -16.29 -10.60
C TRP A 147 0.93 -16.24 -10.15
N GLN A 148 0.14 -17.28 -10.48
CA GLN A 148 -1.26 -17.44 -10.06
C GLN A 148 -1.40 -18.39 -8.85
N LYS A 149 -0.29 -18.95 -8.35
CA LYS A 149 -0.30 -19.97 -7.30
C LYS A 149 -0.30 -19.35 -5.90
N THR A 150 -0.73 -20.16 -4.93
CA THR A 150 -0.77 -19.74 -3.53
C THR A 150 0.53 -19.11 -3.07
N GLY A 151 0.42 -17.97 -2.39
CA GLY A 151 1.54 -17.25 -1.83
C GLY A 151 2.28 -16.32 -2.81
N ALA A 152 1.93 -16.34 -4.11
CA ALA A 152 2.45 -15.36 -5.05
C ALA A 152 2.01 -13.93 -4.66
N ASP A 153 2.86 -12.97 -4.96
CA ASP A 153 2.44 -11.59 -5.18
C ASP A 153 1.89 -11.57 -6.61
N TYR A 154 0.58 -11.63 -6.73
CA TYR A 154 -0.15 -12.00 -7.95
C TYR A 154 0.28 -11.22 -9.18
N ALA A 155 0.70 -11.94 -10.22
CA ALA A 155 1.21 -11.41 -11.47
C ALA A 155 2.47 -10.53 -11.36
N MET A 156 3.18 -10.61 -10.22
CA MET A 156 4.45 -9.94 -9.98
C MET A 156 5.54 -10.95 -9.59
N HIS A 157 5.50 -11.46 -8.38
CA HIS A 157 6.57 -12.29 -7.83
C HIS A 157 6.10 -13.72 -7.53
N VAL A 158 6.95 -14.69 -7.84
CA VAL A 158 6.67 -16.12 -7.71
C VAL A 158 7.31 -16.67 -6.44
N PRO A 159 6.58 -17.46 -5.63
CA PRO A 159 7.15 -18.09 -4.43
C PRO A 159 8.22 -19.13 -4.75
N ASP A 160 9.15 -19.33 -3.82
CA ASP A 160 10.12 -20.41 -3.87
C ASP A 160 9.44 -21.77 -3.69
N LYS A 161 9.35 -22.53 -4.76
CA LYS A 161 8.70 -23.87 -4.79
C LYS A 161 9.25 -24.83 -3.75
N SER A 162 10.53 -24.75 -3.42
CA SER A 162 11.18 -25.64 -2.45
C SER A 162 10.71 -25.40 -1.01
N LYS A 163 10.11 -24.24 -0.75
CA LYS A 163 9.61 -23.84 0.57
C LYS A 163 8.11 -23.98 0.72
N MET A 164 7.39 -24.25 -0.37
CA MET A 164 5.94 -24.39 -0.36
C MET A 164 5.50 -25.61 0.48
N ASN A 165 4.49 -25.42 1.32
CA ASN A 165 3.90 -26.44 2.16
C ASN A 165 2.40 -26.17 2.39
N VAL A 166 1.67 -25.91 1.31
CA VAL A 166 0.21 -25.71 1.33
C VAL A 166 -0.47 -26.99 1.83
N ARG A 167 -1.38 -26.85 2.80
CA ARG A 167 -2.27 -27.93 3.21
C ARG A 167 -3.46 -28.00 2.25
N PRO A 168 -4.03 -29.19 2.00
CA PRO A 168 -5.14 -29.40 1.07
C PRO A 168 -6.38 -28.52 1.40
N TYR A 169 -7.30 -28.44 0.44
CA TYR A 169 -8.60 -27.83 0.71
C TYR A 169 -9.29 -28.50 1.92
N GLY A 170 -10.09 -27.72 2.63
CA GLY A 170 -10.73 -28.16 3.88
C GLY A 170 -9.81 -28.12 5.11
N GLU A 171 -8.51 -27.93 4.95
CA GLU A 171 -7.55 -27.79 6.05
C GLU A 171 -7.16 -26.32 6.26
N TRP A 172 -6.81 -25.98 7.50
CA TRP A 172 -6.37 -24.65 7.86
C TRP A 172 -4.89 -24.41 7.52
N ASN A 173 -4.62 -23.38 6.75
CA ASN A 173 -3.29 -22.84 6.51
C ASN A 173 -3.12 -21.55 7.30
N ASN A 174 -1.88 -21.18 7.62
CA ASN A 174 -1.52 -19.89 8.18
C ASN A 174 -0.64 -19.14 7.19
N SER A 175 -0.98 -17.89 6.90
CA SER A 175 -0.17 -16.99 6.10
C SER A 175 0.21 -15.74 6.87
N ARG A 176 1.28 -15.08 6.39
CA ARG A 176 1.75 -13.82 6.92
C ARG A 176 2.32 -12.97 5.80
N ILE A 177 2.02 -11.69 5.84
CA ILE A 177 2.71 -10.64 5.07
C ILE A 177 3.51 -9.80 6.06
N VAL A 178 4.77 -9.54 5.77
CA VAL A 178 5.56 -8.48 6.38
C VAL A 178 5.70 -7.38 5.33
N PHE A 179 5.30 -6.18 5.66
CA PHE A 179 5.55 -5.00 4.85
C PHE A 179 6.28 -3.97 5.70
N ASP A 180 7.59 -3.79 5.47
CA ASP A 180 8.46 -2.89 6.24
C ASP A 180 9.16 -1.88 5.31
N ASN A 181 8.52 -0.72 5.09
CA ASN A 181 9.11 0.39 4.33
C ASN A 181 9.60 -0.02 2.92
N GLY A 182 8.79 -0.82 2.22
CA GLY A 182 9.05 -1.32 0.87
C GLY A 182 9.65 -2.72 0.82
N HIS A 183 10.23 -3.21 1.91
CA HIS A 183 10.62 -4.62 2.03
C HIS A 183 9.38 -5.48 2.28
N VAL A 184 9.14 -6.48 1.44
CA VAL A 184 7.95 -7.34 1.49
C VAL A 184 8.35 -8.80 1.63
N GLU A 185 7.71 -9.49 2.58
CA GLU A 185 7.86 -10.94 2.74
C GLU A 185 6.49 -11.62 2.74
N HIS A 186 6.37 -12.74 2.03
CA HIS A 186 5.24 -13.66 2.16
C HIS A 186 5.68 -14.94 2.87
N TRP A 187 4.87 -15.36 3.83
CA TRP A 187 5.09 -16.54 4.64
C TRP A 187 3.90 -17.50 4.55
N LEU A 188 4.16 -18.80 4.52
CA LEU A 188 3.15 -19.84 4.50
C LEU A 188 3.53 -20.94 5.50
N ASN A 189 2.62 -21.25 6.44
CA ASN A 189 2.79 -22.30 7.45
C ASN A 189 4.16 -22.25 8.15
N GLY A 190 4.59 -21.02 8.51
CA GLY A 190 5.82 -20.77 9.25
C GLY A 190 7.09 -20.67 8.41
N LYS A 191 7.02 -20.81 7.08
CA LYS A 191 8.16 -20.64 6.17
C LYS A 191 8.04 -19.37 5.33
N LYS A 192 9.13 -18.62 5.21
CA LYS A 192 9.23 -17.51 4.25
C LYS A 192 9.35 -18.10 2.83
N ILE A 193 8.37 -17.83 2.00
CA ILE A 193 8.24 -18.39 0.65
C ILE A 193 8.60 -17.40 -0.45
N LEU A 194 8.53 -16.09 -0.13
CA LEU A 194 8.80 -15.01 -1.07
C LEU A 194 9.33 -13.79 -0.31
N GLU A 195 10.25 -13.04 -0.93
CA GLU A 195 10.66 -11.70 -0.49
C GLU A 195 11.07 -10.85 -1.68
N PHE A 196 10.79 -9.54 -1.61
CA PHE A 196 11.18 -8.57 -2.63
C PHE A 196 11.20 -7.14 -2.07
N GLU A 197 11.80 -6.22 -2.84
CA GLU A 197 11.78 -4.77 -2.56
C GLU A 197 10.79 -4.09 -3.51
N ALA A 198 9.72 -3.52 -2.97
CA ALA A 198 8.77 -2.71 -3.72
C ALA A 198 9.40 -1.36 -4.12
N TRP A 199 8.86 -0.78 -5.20
CA TRP A 199 9.16 0.58 -5.67
C TRP A 199 10.61 0.80 -6.16
N THR A 200 11.38 -0.26 -6.37
CA THR A 200 12.68 -0.21 -7.06
C THR A 200 12.48 -0.13 -8.57
N ASP A 201 13.53 0.20 -9.32
CA ASP A 201 13.47 0.21 -10.77
C ASP A 201 13.14 -1.17 -11.35
N GLU A 202 13.64 -2.25 -10.74
CA GLU A 202 13.33 -3.63 -11.10
C GLU A 202 11.86 -3.95 -10.87
N TRP A 203 11.31 -3.52 -9.74
CA TRP A 203 9.89 -3.68 -9.42
C TRP A 203 9.01 -2.93 -10.45
N HIS A 204 9.34 -1.67 -10.78
CA HIS A 204 8.63 -0.90 -11.80
C HIS A 204 8.73 -1.53 -13.18
N LYS A 205 9.90 -2.05 -13.55
CA LYS A 205 10.09 -2.76 -14.82
C LYS A 205 9.22 -4.01 -14.88
N LEU A 206 9.17 -4.80 -13.81
CA LEU A 206 8.33 -5.99 -13.72
C LEU A 206 6.85 -5.63 -13.84
N LYS A 207 6.36 -4.67 -13.05
CA LYS A 207 4.99 -4.15 -13.11
C LYS A 207 4.59 -3.75 -14.53
N ASN A 208 5.44 -2.98 -15.20
CA ASN A 208 5.14 -2.41 -16.51
C ASN A 208 5.34 -3.39 -17.68
N SER A 209 5.91 -4.58 -17.45
CA SER A 209 6.08 -5.63 -18.46
C SER A 209 5.02 -6.72 -18.43
N GLY A 210 4.14 -6.75 -17.41
CA GLY A 210 3.17 -7.81 -17.17
C GLY A 210 1.72 -7.32 -17.16
N LYS A 211 0.89 -8.06 -16.46
CA LYS A 211 -0.56 -7.80 -16.30
C LYS A 211 -0.86 -6.36 -15.86
N TRP A 212 0.00 -5.79 -15.03
CA TRP A 212 -0.22 -4.48 -14.41
C TRP A 212 0.31 -3.29 -15.24
N ALA A 213 0.78 -3.53 -16.47
CA ALA A 213 1.20 -2.47 -17.37
C ALA A 213 0.09 -1.44 -17.67
N THR A 214 -1.18 -1.90 -17.66
CA THR A 214 -2.36 -1.06 -17.88
C THR A 214 -3.00 -0.54 -16.58
N ALA A 215 -2.39 -0.84 -15.43
CA ALA A 215 -2.85 -0.37 -14.13
C ALA A 215 -1.78 0.59 -13.53
N PRO A 216 -1.78 1.88 -13.89
CA PRO A 216 -0.71 2.81 -13.53
C PRO A 216 -0.54 2.99 -12.02
N GLU A 217 -1.61 2.78 -11.24
CA GLU A 217 -1.62 2.96 -9.79
C GLU A 217 -1.37 1.68 -8.98
N TYR A 218 -1.20 0.52 -9.66
CA TYR A 218 -1.00 -0.76 -8.99
C TYR A 218 0.24 -0.75 -8.09
N GLY A 219 0.04 -1.09 -6.82
CA GLY A 219 1.09 -1.29 -5.83
C GLY A 219 1.88 -0.04 -5.43
N LEU A 220 1.49 1.17 -5.87
CA LEU A 220 2.24 2.40 -5.60
C LEU A 220 1.95 3.00 -4.22
N ALA A 221 0.80 2.72 -3.64
CA ALA A 221 0.43 3.31 -2.36
C ALA A 221 1.27 2.75 -1.22
N HIS A 222 1.78 3.65 -0.37
CA HIS A 222 2.53 3.27 0.83
C HIS A 222 1.60 2.92 2.00
N LYS A 223 0.32 3.28 1.89
CA LYS A 223 -0.70 3.06 2.91
C LYS A 223 -2.04 2.81 2.24
N GLY A 224 -2.78 1.84 2.75
CA GLY A 224 -4.10 1.51 2.26
C GLY A 224 -4.82 0.51 3.14
N VAL A 225 -6.03 0.14 2.75
CA VAL A 225 -6.82 -0.85 3.48
C VAL A 225 -6.36 -2.27 3.18
N ILE A 226 -6.63 -3.20 4.11
CA ILE A 226 -6.51 -4.64 3.89
C ILE A 226 -7.83 -5.13 3.31
N CYS A 227 -7.76 -6.04 2.32
CA CYS A 227 -8.93 -6.52 1.62
C CYS A 227 -8.96 -8.05 1.56
N LEU A 228 -10.13 -8.62 1.82
CA LEU A 228 -10.46 -10.02 1.54
C LEU A 228 -11.23 -10.11 0.23
N GLN A 229 -10.88 -11.08 -0.61
CA GLN A 229 -11.52 -11.32 -1.89
C GLN A 229 -12.49 -12.50 -1.79
N ASP A 230 -13.73 -12.33 -2.26
CA ASP A 230 -14.62 -13.42 -2.65
C ASP A 230 -14.52 -13.60 -4.16
N HIS A 231 -13.96 -14.72 -4.61
CA HIS A 231 -13.79 -15.08 -6.01
C HIS A 231 -14.82 -16.15 -6.45
N GLY A 232 -16.00 -16.15 -5.81
CA GLY A 232 -17.07 -17.08 -6.14
C GLY A 232 -16.91 -18.50 -5.57
N TYR A 233 -15.97 -18.68 -4.61
CA TYR A 233 -15.74 -19.94 -3.92
C TYR A 233 -15.77 -19.75 -2.41
N PRO A 234 -16.36 -20.71 -1.65
CA PRO A 234 -16.31 -20.63 -0.19
C PRO A 234 -14.88 -20.60 0.33
N ALA A 235 -14.56 -19.55 1.06
CA ALA A 235 -13.29 -19.36 1.76
C ALA A 235 -13.56 -18.93 3.20
N SER A 236 -12.77 -19.44 4.14
CA SER A 236 -12.94 -19.13 5.56
C SER A 236 -11.65 -18.53 6.13
N PHE A 237 -11.81 -17.50 6.98
CA PHE A 237 -10.71 -16.76 7.59
C PHE A 237 -10.92 -16.63 9.08
N ARG A 238 -9.83 -16.75 9.87
CA ARG A 238 -9.82 -16.53 11.30
C ARG A 238 -8.45 -16.09 11.79
N ASN A 239 -8.31 -15.75 13.06
CA ASN A 239 -7.05 -15.30 13.64
C ASN A 239 -6.39 -14.16 12.85
N ILE A 240 -7.21 -13.30 12.23
CA ILE A 240 -6.72 -12.16 11.46
C ILE A 240 -6.21 -11.13 12.46
N LYS A 241 -4.90 -10.92 12.47
CA LYS A 241 -4.23 -10.00 13.39
C LYS A 241 -3.12 -9.25 12.70
N ILE A 242 -2.91 -8.02 13.15
CA ILE A 242 -1.93 -7.13 12.57
C ILE A 242 -1.05 -6.52 13.67
N LYS A 243 0.21 -6.27 13.36
CA LYS A 243 1.12 -5.47 14.15
C LYS A 243 1.67 -4.37 13.28
N GLN A 244 1.41 -3.13 13.65
CA GLN A 244 1.97 -1.98 12.94
C GLN A 244 3.47 -1.84 13.21
N LEU A 245 4.22 -1.52 12.16
CA LEU A 245 5.65 -1.26 12.21
C LEU A 245 5.90 0.25 12.02
N PRO A 246 7.01 0.77 12.55
CA PRO A 246 7.31 2.19 12.44
C PRO A 246 7.66 2.58 11.00
N ARG A 247 7.24 3.78 10.59
CA ARG A 247 7.73 4.43 9.38
C ARG A 247 9.19 4.81 9.56
N LYS A 248 10.01 4.57 8.56
CA LYS A 248 11.37 5.10 8.46
C LYS A 248 11.32 6.46 7.77
N SER A 249 11.72 7.50 8.46
CA SER A 249 11.79 8.88 7.96
C SER A 249 13.24 9.33 7.80
N GLY A 250 13.42 10.50 7.17
CA GLY A 250 14.76 11.10 6.98
C GLY A 250 15.53 10.56 5.78
N LYS A 251 14.93 9.70 4.95
CA LYS A 251 15.57 9.28 3.70
C LYS A 251 15.62 10.45 2.72
N GLN A 252 16.84 10.78 2.27
CA GLN A 252 17.03 11.76 1.22
C GLN A 252 16.87 11.11 -0.15
N VAL A 253 16.10 11.74 -1.02
CA VAL A 253 15.84 11.31 -2.40
C VAL A 253 16.18 12.47 -3.33
N THR A 254 17.04 12.22 -4.30
CA THR A 254 17.29 13.14 -5.42
C THR A 254 16.32 12.78 -6.52
N LEU A 255 15.25 13.58 -6.71
CA LEU A 255 14.20 13.29 -7.70
C LEU A 255 14.69 13.47 -9.14
N PHE A 256 15.68 14.34 -9.37
CA PHE A 256 16.27 14.57 -10.68
C PHE A 256 17.80 14.44 -10.61
N ASN A 257 18.36 13.57 -11.42
CA ASN A 257 19.79 13.21 -11.40
C ASN A 257 20.68 14.09 -12.28
N GLY A 258 20.11 15.06 -13.01
CA GLY A 258 20.82 15.94 -13.94
C GLY A 258 21.25 15.29 -15.26
N LYS A 259 20.84 14.05 -15.55
CA LYS A 259 21.31 13.29 -16.74
C LYS A 259 20.18 12.80 -17.64
N ASN A 260 19.10 12.34 -17.05
CA ASN A 260 17.95 11.76 -17.74
C ASN A 260 16.68 11.88 -16.89
N LEU A 261 15.57 11.37 -17.41
CA LEU A 261 14.27 11.37 -16.74
C LEU A 261 13.96 10.03 -16.01
N ASP A 262 14.99 9.31 -15.60
CA ASP A 262 14.79 8.09 -14.80
C ASP A 262 14.03 8.42 -13.51
N GLY A 263 13.02 7.59 -13.17
CA GLY A 263 12.14 7.82 -12.06
C GLY A 263 10.94 8.72 -12.35
N TRP A 264 10.77 9.16 -13.62
CA TRP A 264 9.68 10.00 -14.06
C TRP A 264 8.92 9.38 -15.25
N ASP A 265 7.63 9.68 -15.35
CA ASP A 265 6.76 9.36 -16.48
C ASP A 265 6.13 10.66 -17.02
N ALA A 266 6.19 10.84 -18.35
CA ALA A 266 5.64 12.00 -19.03
C ALA A 266 4.20 11.72 -19.52
N TYR A 267 3.32 12.72 -19.41
CA TYR A 267 1.93 12.69 -19.82
C TYR A 267 1.59 13.95 -20.61
N GLY A 268 0.90 13.81 -21.73
CA GLY A 268 0.63 14.88 -22.69
C GLY A 268 1.63 14.88 -23.84
N THR A 269 1.60 15.94 -24.65
CA THR A 269 2.48 16.12 -25.83
C THR A 269 3.62 17.10 -25.57
N GLU A 270 3.69 17.66 -24.39
CA GLU A 270 4.68 18.62 -23.92
C GLU A 270 6.07 17.98 -23.91
N ARG A 271 7.06 18.81 -24.16
CA ARG A 271 8.45 18.35 -24.25
C ARG A 271 9.11 18.43 -22.89
N TRP A 272 9.55 17.27 -22.42
CA TRP A 272 10.37 17.11 -21.23
C TRP A 272 11.72 16.52 -21.61
N TYR A 273 12.79 17.22 -21.32
CA TYR A 273 14.13 16.76 -21.69
C TYR A 273 15.21 17.31 -20.74
N VAL A 274 16.40 16.81 -20.88
CA VAL A 274 17.58 17.26 -20.09
C VAL A 274 18.54 17.99 -21.02
N GLU A 275 18.89 19.20 -20.64
CA GLU A 275 19.87 20.04 -21.35
C GLU A 275 20.81 20.69 -20.32
N ASP A 276 22.13 20.57 -20.50
CA ASP A 276 23.14 21.13 -19.61
C ASP A 276 22.94 20.81 -18.11
N GLY A 277 22.44 19.62 -17.80
CA GLY A 277 22.17 19.19 -16.44
C GLY A 277 20.88 19.76 -15.83
N LEU A 278 20.08 20.46 -16.62
CA LEU A 278 18.79 21.02 -16.24
C LEU A 278 17.66 20.17 -16.78
N LEU A 279 16.58 20.05 -16.01
CA LEU A 279 15.31 19.52 -16.49
C LEU A 279 14.53 20.66 -17.16
N VAL A 280 14.30 20.51 -18.46
CA VAL A 280 13.61 21.52 -19.27
C VAL A 280 12.22 21.04 -19.60
N CYS A 281 11.24 21.93 -19.46
CA CYS A 281 9.91 21.72 -19.99
C CYS A 281 9.49 22.85 -20.94
N GLU A 282 8.89 22.47 -22.06
CA GLU A 282 8.40 23.36 -23.10
C GLU A 282 7.01 22.91 -23.56
N SER A 283 6.17 23.89 -23.92
CA SER A 283 4.86 23.60 -24.51
C SER A 283 4.96 22.69 -25.72
N GLY A 284 4.08 21.71 -25.78
CA GLY A 284 3.93 20.79 -26.88
C GLY A 284 3.18 21.34 -28.08
N PRO A 285 3.03 20.55 -29.15
CA PRO A 285 2.39 20.97 -30.39
C PRO A 285 0.88 21.20 -30.27
N ASP A 286 0.21 20.49 -29.35
CA ASP A 286 -1.23 20.61 -29.11
C ASP A 286 -1.61 21.76 -28.16
N LYS A 287 -0.60 22.35 -27.47
CA LYS A 287 -0.76 23.43 -26.51
C LYS A 287 -1.76 23.13 -25.39
N GLN A 288 -1.85 21.89 -25.00
CA GLN A 288 -2.70 21.44 -23.89
C GLN A 288 -1.89 21.37 -22.60
N TYR A 289 -2.46 20.79 -21.55
CA TYR A 289 -1.74 20.50 -20.31
C TYR A 289 -0.81 19.32 -20.48
N GLY A 290 0.38 19.41 -19.90
CA GLY A 290 1.31 18.28 -19.79
C GLY A 290 1.95 18.17 -18.43
N TYR A 291 2.35 16.97 -18.10
CA TYR A 291 2.88 16.67 -16.78
C TYR A 291 4.07 15.71 -16.85
N LEU A 292 5.00 15.90 -15.93
CA LEU A 292 6.07 14.95 -15.65
C LEU A 292 5.90 14.49 -14.19
N ALA A 293 5.46 13.25 -13.98
CA ALA A 293 5.14 12.72 -12.66
C ALA A 293 6.18 11.70 -12.18
N THR A 294 6.53 11.72 -10.90
CA THR A 294 7.39 10.70 -10.30
C THR A 294 6.76 9.32 -10.40
N ARG A 295 7.55 8.27 -10.62
CA ARG A 295 7.05 6.88 -10.61
C ARG A 295 6.57 6.46 -9.24
N ASN A 296 7.27 6.92 -8.20
CA ASN A 296 6.91 6.62 -6.81
C ASN A 296 5.94 7.64 -6.23
N TYR A 297 5.18 7.19 -5.24
CA TYR A 297 4.38 8.05 -4.37
C TYR A 297 5.24 8.68 -3.29
N TYR A 298 4.80 9.82 -2.80
CA TYR A 298 5.38 10.52 -1.65
C TYR A 298 4.25 11.09 -0.78
N ASP A 299 4.14 10.59 0.46
CA ASP A 299 3.07 10.99 1.37
C ASP A 299 3.47 12.20 2.22
N ASP A 300 4.42 12.00 3.14
CA ASP A 300 4.96 13.06 4.00
C ASP A 300 6.41 13.36 3.59
N PHE A 301 6.69 14.60 3.25
CA PHE A 301 7.99 15.00 2.73
C PHE A 301 8.31 16.48 2.93
N ASP A 302 9.57 16.80 2.78
CA ASP A 302 10.12 18.14 2.65
C ASP A 302 10.89 18.20 1.32
N LEU A 303 10.29 18.84 0.33
CA LEU A 303 10.84 19.00 -1.03
C LEU A 303 11.44 20.38 -1.18
N THR A 304 12.66 20.45 -1.67
CA THR A 304 13.30 21.70 -2.13
C THR A 304 13.67 21.56 -3.58
N LEU A 305 13.38 22.58 -4.37
CA LEU A 305 13.71 22.64 -5.79
C LEU A 305 14.03 24.08 -6.21
N GLU A 306 14.67 24.22 -7.35
CA GLU A 306 14.88 25.51 -7.99
C GLU A 306 14.25 25.51 -9.39
N PHE A 307 13.63 26.64 -9.73
CA PHE A 307 13.02 26.85 -11.03
C PHE A 307 13.39 28.21 -11.63
N LYS A 308 13.37 28.29 -12.94
CA LYS A 308 13.51 29.53 -13.70
C LYS A 308 12.50 29.52 -14.85
N GLN A 309 11.69 30.54 -14.93
CA GLN A 309 10.75 30.77 -16.02
C GLN A 309 11.49 31.49 -17.15
N GLU A 310 11.70 30.81 -18.28
CA GLU A 310 12.41 31.39 -19.43
C GLU A 310 11.46 32.03 -20.46
N ALA A 311 10.23 31.53 -20.57
CA ALA A 311 9.19 32.08 -21.40
C ALA A 311 7.83 31.74 -20.80
N ASP A 312 6.97 32.71 -20.69
CA ASP A 312 5.58 32.73 -20.19
C ASP A 312 5.28 31.57 -19.20
N GLY A 313 5.84 31.55 -18.10
CA GLY A 313 6.10 30.37 -17.33
C GLY A 313 4.98 29.88 -16.41
N ASN A 314 3.73 29.73 -16.90
CA ASN A 314 2.70 29.08 -16.07
C ASN A 314 2.96 27.57 -16.00
N SER A 315 3.25 27.13 -14.79
CA SER A 315 3.64 25.76 -14.42
C SER A 315 3.15 25.47 -12.99
N GLY A 316 3.59 24.39 -12.39
CA GLY A 316 3.26 24.06 -11.02
C GLY A 316 3.92 22.77 -10.52
N VAL A 317 3.92 22.61 -9.21
CA VAL A 317 4.39 21.40 -8.54
C VAL A 317 3.22 20.73 -7.85
N PHE A 318 2.75 19.64 -8.41
CA PHE A 318 1.67 18.84 -7.81
C PHE A 318 2.19 17.97 -6.68
N ILE A 319 1.38 17.85 -5.65
CA ILE A 319 1.61 16.98 -4.50
C ILE A 319 0.45 16.00 -4.34
N ARG A 320 0.76 14.77 -3.89
CA ARG A 320 -0.24 13.70 -3.69
C ARG A 320 -1.18 13.55 -4.89
N SER A 321 -0.61 13.68 -6.07
CA SER A 321 -1.34 13.67 -7.33
C SER A 321 -1.44 12.28 -7.93
N PHE A 322 -2.45 12.07 -8.76
CA PHE A 322 -2.60 10.89 -9.58
C PHE A 322 -3.06 11.26 -10.98
N VAL A 323 -2.66 10.46 -11.95
CA VAL A 323 -2.96 10.69 -13.35
C VAL A 323 -4.15 9.81 -13.74
N GLU A 324 -5.19 10.44 -14.32
CA GLU A 324 -6.28 9.75 -14.97
C GLU A 324 -5.98 9.58 -16.47
N GLU A 325 -6.89 8.92 -17.18
CA GLU A 325 -6.77 8.69 -18.62
C GLU A 325 -6.52 10.02 -19.38
N GLY A 326 -5.62 9.97 -20.34
CA GLY A 326 -5.10 11.15 -21.04
C GLY A 326 -4.00 11.83 -20.22
N ALA A 327 -4.00 13.14 -20.17
CA ALA A 327 -3.08 13.96 -19.38
C ALA A 327 -3.83 14.73 -18.29
N LYS A 328 -4.82 14.09 -17.63
CA LYS A 328 -5.58 14.69 -16.56
C LYS A 328 -4.93 14.32 -15.21
N VAL A 329 -4.42 15.33 -14.51
CA VAL A 329 -3.81 15.15 -13.19
C VAL A 329 -4.71 15.74 -12.11
N ASN A 330 -5.17 14.89 -11.20
CA ASN A 330 -5.89 15.29 -9.99
C ASN A 330 -4.89 15.44 -8.85
N GLY A 331 -5.16 16.33 -7.91
CA GLY A 331 -4.32 16.58 -6.75
C GLY A 331 -4.21 18.06 -6.45
N TRP A 332 -3.20 18.42 -5.69
CA TRP A 332 -3.00 19.79 -5.24
C TRP A 332 -1.73 20.36 -5.85
N GLN A 333 -1.88 21.46 -6.57
CA GLN A 333 -0.81 22.20 -7.21
C GLN A 333 -0.31 23.29 -6.28
N VAL A 334 1.00 23.33 -6.06
CA VAL A 334 1.70 24.53 -5.62
C VAL A 334 2.07 25.31 -6.88
N GLU A 335 1.53 26.50 -7.01
CA GLU A 335 1.59 27.29 -8.23
C GLU A 335 3.01 27.77 -8.54
N VAL A 336 3.39 27.77 -9.81
CA VAL A 336 4.57 28.40 -10.38
C VAL A 336 4.14 29.16 -11.63
N ALA A 337 3.91 30.46 -11.50
CA ALA A 337 3.36 31.28 -12.54
C ALA A 337 4.10 32.64 -12.61
N PRO A 338 3.89 33.45 -13.63
CA PRO A 338 4.35 34.83 -13.65
C PRO A 338 3.80 35.64 -12.45
N LYS A 339 4.43 36.75 -12.14
CA LYS A 339 3.99 37.60 -11.03
C LYS A 339 2.52 38.05 -11.24
N GLY A 340 1.74 38.02 -10.17
CA GLY A 340 0.31 38.31 -10.16
C GLY A 340 -0.57 37.09 -10.45
N TYR A 341 0.03 35.86 -10.46
CA TYR A 341 -0.69 34.62 -10.70
C TYR A 341 -0.45 33.57 -9.61
N ASP A 342 -0.26 34.04 -8.36
CA ASP A 342 -0.32 33.22 -7.15
C ASP A 342 0.83 32.22 -6.94
N THR A 343 2.07 32.51 -7.40
CA THR A 343 3.23 31.62 -7.17
C THR A 343 3.43 31.27 -5.70
N GLY A 344 3.41 29.98 -5.38
CA GLY A 344 3.46 29.43 -4.01
C GLY A 344 2.10 29.18 -3.38
N GLY A 345 1.00 29.63 -4.01
CA GLY A 345 -0.38 29.33 -3.64
C GLY A 345 -0.76 27.86 -3.87
N ILE A 346 -1.96 27.47 -3.44
CA ILE A 346 -2.43 26.08 -3.55
C ILE A 346 -3.77 26.02 -4.30
N TYR A 347 -3.78 25.26 -5.38
CA TYR A 347 -4.94 24.98 -6.21
C TYR A 347 -5.28 23.48 -6.20
N GLU A 348 -6.55 23.11 -6.01
CA GLU A 348 -7.02 21.74 -6.15
C GLU A 348 -7.53 21.48 -7.57
N SER A 349 -6.74 20.76 -8.35
CA SER A 349 -7.05 20.44 -9.75
C SER A 349 -8.23 19.45 -9.83
N TYR A 350 -9.19 19.76 -10.70
CA TYR A 350 -10.46 19.03 -10.86
C TYR A 350 -11.25 18.81 -9.55
N GLY A 351 -11.04 19.71 -8.59
CA GLY A 351 -11.69 19.69 -7.28
C GLY A 351 -12.28 21.03 -6.88
N ARG A 352 -11.84 21.57 -5.74
CA ARG A 352 -12.37 22.81 -5.15
C ARG A 352 -11.81 24.09 -5.77
N GLY A 353 -10.82 24.00 -6.69
CA GLY A 353 -10.13 25.16 -7.24
C GLY A 353 -9.13 25.78 -6.24
N TRP A 354 -9.01 27.09 -6.23
CA TRP A 354 -8.10 27.79 -5.32
C TRP A 354 -8.44 27.52 -3.84
N LEU A 355 -7.50 26.97 -3.11
CA LEU A 355 -7.56 26.85 -1.65
C LEU A 355 -6.92 28.09 -1.00
N ILE A 356 -5.77 28.51 -1.49
CA ILE A 356 -5.04 29.71 -1.03
C ILE A 356 -4.47 30.41 -2.26
N GLN A 357 -4.84 31.68 -2.43
CA GLN A 357 -4.23 32.61 -3.36
C GLN A 357 -3.23 33.51 -2.63
N ILE A 358 -2.21 33.98 -3.33
CA ILE A 358 -1.13 34.79 -2.76
C ILE A 358 -1.40 36.27 -3.10
N PRO A 359 -1.43 37.18 -2.09
CA PRO A 359 -1.51 38.60 -2.37
C PRO A 359 -0.35 39.09 -3.24
N ASP A 360 -0.64 39.96 -4.24
CA ASP A 360 0.33 40.43 -5.25
C ASP A 360 1.60 41.04 -4.61
N GLU A 361 1.47 41.74 -3.48
CA GLU A 361 2.60 42.31 -2.77
C GLU A 361 3.57 41.26 -2.20
N ARG A 362 3.10 40.06 -1.92
CA ARG A 362 3.94 38.96 -1.46
C ARG A 362 4.68 38.26 -2.60
N GLU A 363 4.19 38.39 -3.83
CA GLU A 363 4.86 37.88 -5.01
C GLU A 363 6.05 38.75 -5.47
N ASN A 364 6.26 39.91 -4.86
CA ASN A 364 7.42 40.78 -5.17
C ASN A 364 8.78 40.11 -4.93
N ILE A 365 8.82 38.99 -4.23
CA ILE A 365 10.03 38.18 -4.03
C ILE A 365 10.33 37.24 -5.19
N LEU A 366 9.38 37.02 -6.12
CA LEU A 366 9.59 36.25 -7.34
C LEU A 366 10.57 37.00 -8.24
N LYS A 367 11.58 36.31 -8.70
CA LYS A 367 12.62 36.81 -9.61
C LYS A 367 12.32 36.30 -11.02
N GLU A 368 11.66 37.13 -11.81
CA GLU A 368 11.28 36.78 -13.20
C GLU A 368 12.55 36.58 -14.06
N GLY A 369 12.60 35.48 -14.83
CA GLY A 369 13.74 35.14 -15.67
C GLY A 369 15.02 34.72 -14.93
N GLU A 370 14.98 34.64 -13.58
CA GLU A 370 16.08 34.22 -12.74
C GLU A 370 15.76 32.95 -11.95
N TRP A 371 16.76 32.37 -11.29
CA TRP A 371 16.55 31.21 -10.43
C TRP A 371 15.79 31.60 -9.13
N ASN A 372 14.71 30.86 -8.87
CA ASN A 372 13.95 30.92 -7.63
C ASN A 372 14.04 29.59 -6.90
N THR A 373 14.05 29.65 -5.59
CA THR A 373 13.97 28.47 -4.73
C THR A 373 12.56 28.29 -4.20
N MET A 374 11.98 27.11 -4.38
CA MET A 374 10.74 26.71 -3.77
C MET A 374 10.98 25.58 -2.79
N ARG A 375 10.35 25.65 -1.62
CA ARG A 375 10.26 24.57 -0.66
C ARG A 375 8.82 24.24 -0.38
N ILE A 376 8.49 22.95 -0.41
CA ILE A 376 7.15 22.42 -0.13
C ILE A 376 7.29 21.36 0.94
N ARG A 377 6.62 21.58 2.08
CA ARG A 377 6.59 20.61 3.16
C ARG A 377 5.16 20.11 3.36
N VAL A 378 5.01 18.80 3.30
CA VAL A 378 3.73 18.10 3.51
C VAL A 378 3.91 17.13 4.67
N LYS A 379 3.08 17.26 5.70
CA LYS A 379 3.07 16.32 6.83
C LYS A 379 1.64 16.14 7.37
N GLY A 380 1.10 14.93 7.16
CA GLY A 380 -0.32 14.68 7.43
C GLY A 380 -1.19 15.63 6.63
N ASP A 381 -2.04 16.39 7.31
CA ASP A 381 -2.93 17.41 6.71
C ASP A 381 -2.29 18.80 6.57
N ASN A 382 -1.09 19.01 7.11
CA ASN A 382 -0.40 20.29 7.06
C ASN A 382 0.44 20.43 5.80
N VAL A 383 0.21 21.52 5.06
CA VAL A 383 0.99 21.92 3.88
C VAL A 383 1.56 23.31 4.09
N GLN A 384 2.85 23.41 3.85
CA GLN A 384 3.60 24.67 3.93
C GLN A 384 4.40 24.89 2.65
N THR A 385 4.38 26.11 2.10
CA THR A 385 5.16 26.50 0.94
C THR A 385 6.03 27.72 1.25
N TRP A 386 7.21 27.78 0.64
CA TRP A 386 8.11 28.90 0.70
C TRP A 386 8.63 29.25 -0.69
N LEU A 387 8.72 30.54 -0.99
CA LEU A 387 9.37 31.08 -2.18
C LEU A 387 10.55 31.94 -1.73
N ASN A 388 11.74 31.66 -2.26
CA ASN A 388 12.98 32.39 -1.94
C ASN A 388 13.24 32.58 -0.43
N GLY A 389 12.81 31.61 0.37
CA GLY A 389 12.98 31.59 1.83
C GLY A 389 11.82 32.20 2.62
N GLU A 390 10.90 32.92 2.00
CA GLU A 390 9.70 33.44 2.64
C GLU A 390 8.54 32.46 2.58
N GLN A 391 7.86 32.25 3.70
CA GLN A 391 6.71 31.34 3.77
C GLN A 391 5.50 31.94 3.08
N MET A 392 5.01 31.31 2.03
CA MET A 392 3.84 31.73 1.27
C MET A 392 2.54 31.19 1.85
N VAL A 393 2.50 29.90 2.16
CA VAL A 393 1.33 29.20 2.70
C VAL A 393 1.68 28.37 3.92
N ASN A 394 0.72 28.26 4.84
CA ASN A 394 0.69 27.27 5.93
C ASN A 394 -0.77 26.97 6.25
N ILE A 395 -1.25 25.80 5.77
CA ILE A 395 -2.64 25.38 5.96
C ILE A 395 -2.71 23.95 6.49
N ASN A 396 -3.82 23.62 7.17
CA ASN A 396 -4.24 22.25 7.43
C ASN A 396 -5.49 21.96 6.60
N ASP A 397 -5.45 20.88 5.83
CA ASP A 397 -6.56 20.45 4.98
C ASP A 397 -6.72 18.92 5.03
N ALA A 398 -7.83 18.46 5.59
CA ALA A 398 -8.08 17.03 5.80
C ALA A 398 -8.15 16.24 4.48
N LYS A 399 -8.61 16.86 3.38
CA LYS A 399 -8.65 16.22 2.06
C LYS A 399 -7.24 16.03 1.50
N ILE A 400 -6.36 17.03 1.67
CA ILE A 400 -4.94 16.87 1.35
C ILE A 400 -4.34 15.76 2.25
N GLY A 401 -4.67 15.76 3.55
CA GLY A 401 -4.21 14.74 4.50
C GLY A 401 -4.58 13.31 4.12
N ALA A 402 -5.76 13.11 3.54
CA ALA A 402 -6.22 11.82 3.04
C ALA A 402 -5.66 11.47 1.64
N GLY A 403 -5.11 12.44 0.92
CA GLY A 403 -4.58 12.26 -0.43
C GLY A 403 -3.34 11.35 -0.45
N LYS A 404 -3.19 10.62 -1.54
CA LYS A 404 -2.05 9.75 -1.84
C LYS A 404 -1.66 9.95 -3.28
N GLY A 405 -0.37 9.98 -3.55
CA GLY A 405 0.05 10.11 -4.95
C GLY A 405 1.47 10.59 -5.16
N ARG A 406 1.69 11.01 -6.38
CA ARG A 406 2.97 11.40 -6.96
C ARG A 406 3.26 12.89 -6.73
N ILE A 407 4.52 13.25 -6.91
CA ILE A 407 4.91 14.63 -7.22
C ILE A 407 4.89 14.76 -8.73
N ALA A 408 4.28 15.82 -9.27
CA ALA A 408 4.33 16.08 -10.69
C ALA A 408 4.65 17.54 -11.00
N LEU A 409 5.42 17.76 -12.04
CA LEU A 409 5.63 19.08 -12.63
C LEU A 409 4.63 19.27 -13.77
N GLN A 410 4.14 20.47 -13.95
CA GLN A 410 3.12 20.81 -14.95
C GLN A 410 3.69 21.76 -16.02
N ILE A 411 3.16 21.66 -17.22
CA ILE A 411 3.04 22.76 -18.19
C ILE A 411 1.56 23.08 -18.37
N HIS A 412 1.22 24.36 -18.23
CA HIS A 412 -0.14 24.85 -18.45
C HIS A 412 -0.49 24.87 -19.95
N ASP A 413 -1.76 24.88 -20.29
CA ASP A 413 -2.23 25.05 -21.67
C ASP A 413 -1.93 26.45 -22.23
N GLY A 414 -2.24 26.67 -23.52
CA GLY A 414 -2.07 27.94 -24.22
C GLY A 414 -0.80 28.08 -25.06
N GLY A 415 0.25 27.33 -24.73
CA GLY A 415 1.52 27.34 -25.46
C GLY A 415 2.44 28.51 -25.09
N GLY A 416 3.68 28.49 -25.62
CA GLY A 416 4.69 29.53 -25.37
C GLY A 416 5.40 29.45 -24.03
N ILE A 417 5.20 28.36 -23.27
CA ILE A 417 5.74 28.17 -21.94
C ILE A 417 7.09 27.47 -22.01
N LYS A 418 8.06 28.00 -21.26
CA LYS A 418 9.34 27.34 -21.01
C LYS A 418 9.78 27.56 -19.57
N VAL A 419 9.92 26.47 -18.82
CA VAL A 419 10.42 26.48 -17.44
C VAL A 419 11.55 25.47 -17.31
N VAL A 420 12.61 25.84 -16.60
CA VAL A 420 13.74 24.98 -16.31
C VAL A 420 13.84 24.72 -14.81
N TRP A 421 14.22 23.51 -14.45
CA TRP A 421 14.25 23.01 -13.08
C TRP A 421 15.61 22.37 -12.75
N ARG A 422 16.02 22.51 -11.50
CA ARG A 422 17.20 21.81 -10.97
C ARG A 422 17.07 21.58 -9.45
N ASN A 423 18.01 20.82 -8.89
CA ASN A 423 18.14 20.61 -7.45
C ASN A 423 16.85 20.09 -6.77
N LEU A 424 16.10 19.21 -7.46
CA LEU A 424 14.89 18.60 -6.91
C LEU A 424 15.29 17.54 -5.87
N LYS A 425 15.25 17.93 -4.59
CA LYS A 425 15.66 17.11 -3.45
C LYS A 425 14.53 16.98 -2.44
N LEU A 426 14.26 15.76 -2.04
CA LEU A 426 13.20 15.42 -1.11
C LEU A 426 13.77 14.70 0.10
N THR A 427 13.23 15.01 1.28
CA THR A 427 13.46 14.24 2.50
C THR A 427 12.12 13.68 2.99
N THR A 428 12.02 12.38 3.21
CA THR A 428 10.81 11.75 3.78
C THR A 428 10.65 12.15 5.25
N LEU A 429 9.41 12.36 5.71
CA LEU A 429 9.11 12.84 7.08
C LEU A 429 8.39 11.77 7.92
#